data_99f5b9f59d61953b8154eca939f9ee39
#
_entry.id   99f5b9f59d61953b8154eca939f9ee39
#
_cell.length_a   1.000
_cell.length_b   1.000
_cell.length_c   1.000
_cell.angle_alpha   90.00
_cell.angle_beta   90.00
_cell.angle_gamma   90.00
#
_symmetry.space_group_name_H-M   'P 1'
#
loop_
_entity.id
_entity.type
_entity.pdbx_description
1 polymer ?
#
loop_
_entity_poly.entity_id
_entity_poly.type
_entity_poly.pdbx_seq_one_letter_code
_entity_poly.pdbx_strand_id
1 'polypeptide(L)'
;MKKLENYEQILNKIKEEKYFLLYVSMNNCSICQIDMPKVEKIVNEKNFTAYYIEASEIPEAVGQLSLFSVPVVILFYEGKEIHRQAKIIDFEELNYRMEQICENK
;
A
#
# COMPACT_ATOMS: atom_id res chain seq x y z
N MET A 1 -1.37 7.45 -7.47
CA MET A 1 -1.40 5.96 -7.42
C MET A 1 -2.57 5.44 -8.22
N LYS A 2 -2.39 4.33 -8.88
CA LYS A 2 -3.46 3.69 -9.63
C LYS A 2 -4.34 2.84 -8.71
N LYS A 3 -5.65 2.92 -8.90
CA LYS A 3 -6.60 2.16 -8.10
C LYS A 3 -6.73 0.72 -8.63
N LEU A 4 -6.73 -0.25 -7.73
CA LEU A 4 -7.07 -1.63 -8.06
C LEU A 4 -8.52 -1.88 -7.66
N GLU A 5 -9.24 -2.64 -8.47
CA GLU A 5 -10.70 -2.77 -8.35
C GLU A 5 -11.16 -4.08 -7.73
N ASN A 6 -10.32 -5.10 -7.70
CA ASN A 6 -10.69 -6.40 -7.17
C ASN A 6 -9.48 -7.16 -6.65
N TYR A 7 -9.73 -8.24 -5.94
CA TYR A 7 -8.65 -9.02 -5.30
C TYR A 7 -7.73 -9.69 -6.32
N GLU A 8 -8.27 -10.11 -7.45
CA GLU A 8 -7.44 -10.73 -8.50
C GLU A 8 -6.37 -9.76 -9.01
N GLN A 9 -6.73 -8.48 -9.17
CA GLN A 9 -5.76 -7.47 -9.58
C GLN A 9 -4.65 -7.31 -8.54
N ILE A 10 -5.00 -7.39 -7.27
CA ILE A 10 -4.00 -7.32 -6.19
C ILE A 10 -3.05 -8.51 -6.28
N LEU A 11 -3.60 -9.72 -6.45
CA LEU A 11 -2.79 -10.93 -6.57
C LEU A 11 -1.86 -10.86 -7.78
N ASN A 12 -2.35 -10.31 -8.89
CA ASN A 12 -1.54 -10.16 -10.08
C ASN A 12 -0.36 -9.22 -9.85
N LYS A 13 -0.58 -8.12 -9.10
CA LYS A 13 0.52 -7.20 -8.78
C LYS A 13 1.55 -7.85 -7.86
N ILE A 14 1.09 -8.61 -6.88
CA ILE A 14 2.00 -9.35 -5.99
C ILE A 14 2.88 -10.31 -6.80
N LYS A 15 2.29 -10.94 -7.81
CA LYS A 15 2.99 -11.90 -8.66
C LYS A 15 3.93 -11.25 -9.68
N GLU A 16 3.47 -10.15 -10.30
CA GLU A 16 4.17 -9.54 -11.44
C GLU A 16 5.21 -8.49 -11.07
N GLU A 17 4.93 -7.68 -10.03
CA GLU A 17 5.81 -6.58 -9.68
C GLU A 17 6.96 -7.05 -8.81
N LYS A 18 8.15 -6.56 -9.10
CA LYS A 18 9.28 -6.87 -8.26
C LYS A 18 9.08 -6.29 -6.85
N TYR A 19 8.55 -5.08 -6.78
CA TYR A 19 8.17 -4.44 -5.52
C TYR A 19 7.07 -3.42 -5.79
N PHE A 20 6.25 -3.16 -4.79
CA PHE A 20 5.26 -2.08 -4.86
C PHE A 20 4.72 -1.76 -3.47
N LEU A 21 4.10 -0.61 -3.37
CA LEU A 21 3.38 -0.19 -2.18
C LEU A 21 1.89 -0.33 -2.44
N LEU A 22 1.16 -0.90 -1.48
CA LEU A 22 -0.31 -0.93 -1.51
C LEU A 22 -0.83 -0.05 -0.39
N TYR A 23 -1.61 0.97 -0.75
CA TYR A 23 -2.28 1.83 0.21
C TYR A 23 -3.74 1.42 0.32
N VAL A 24 -4.21 1.17 1.54
CA VAL A 24 -5.58 0.74 1.78
C VAL A 24 -6.33 1.87 2.46
N SER A 25 -7.40 2.31 1.83
CA SER A 25 -8.27 3.36 2.30
C SER A 25 -9.68 2.83 2.49
N MET A 26 -10.54 3.66 3.05
CA MET A 26 -11.95 3.35 3.21
C MET A 26 -12.77 4.62 3.09
N ASN A 27 -14.00 4.51 2.57
CA ASN A 27 -14.92 5.64 2.52
C ASN A 27 -15.16 6.17 3.93
N ASN A 28 -15.31 7.49 4.06
CA ASN A 28 -15.56 8.16 5.33
C ASN A 28 -14.41 8.02 6.35
N CYS A 29 -13.22 7.69 5.88
CA CYS A 29 -12.03 7.66 6.72
C CYS A 29 -11.24 8.95 6.52
N SER A 30 -11.38 9.90 7.44
CA SER A 30 -10.70 11.20 7.34
C SER A 30 -9.19 11.06 7.30
N ILE A 31 -8.63 10.20 8.16
CA ILE A 31 -7.19 9.99 8.21
C ILE A 31 -6.67 9.40 6.90
N CYS A 32 -7.44 8.48 6.30
CA CYS A 32 -7.06 7.89 5.02
C CYS A 32 -6.93 8.97 3.94
N GLN A 33 -7.84 9.95 3.94
CA GLN A 33 -7.84 11.04 2.97
C GLN A 33 -6.70 12.02 3.23
N ILE A 34 -6.36 12.25 4.49
CA ILE A 34 -5.26 13.13 4.87
C ILE A 34 -3.91 12.51 4.52
N ASP A 35 -3.77 11.21 4.78
CA ASP A 35 -2.50 10.51 4.58
C ASP A 35 -2.22 10.17 3.12
N MET A 36 -3.24 10.00 2.30
CA MET A 36 -3.05 9.62 0.90
C MET A 36 -2.12 10.56 0.12
N PRO A 37 -2.31 11.90 0.17
CA PRO A 37 -1.38 12.80 -0.51
C PRO A 37 0.05 12.69 0.00
N LYS A 38 0.23 12.38 1.28
CA LYS A 38 1.56 12.23 1.87
C LYS A 38 2.25 10.99 1.32
N VAL A 39 1.51 9.89 1.19
CA VAL A 39 2.02 8.66 0.59
C VAL A 39 2.36 8.90 -0.88
N GLU A 40 1.46 9.58 -1.61
CA GLU A 40 1.69 9.88 -3.02
C GLU A 40 2.94 10.72 -3.23
N LYS A 41 3.19 11.68 -2.35
CA LYS A 41 4.38 12.51 -2.43
C LYS A 41 5.66 11.65 -2.33
N ILE A 42 5.71 10.76 -1.35
CA ILE A 42 6.86 9.88 -1.16
C ILE A 42 7.04 8.95 -2.36
N VAL A 43 5.96 8.38 -2.83
CA VAL A 43 5.95 7.49 -3.98
C VAL A 43 6.48 8.20 -5.23
N ASN A 44 6.01 9.41 -5.46
CA ASN A 44 6.43 10.18 -6.63
C ASN A 44 7.89 10.61 -6.54
N GLU A 45 8.33 11.04 -5.38
CA GLU A 45 9.73 11.44 -5.17
C GLU A 45 10.70 10.30 -5.41
N LYS A 46 10.30 9.08 -5.09
CA LYS A 46 11.14 7.89 -5.27
C LYS A 46 10.90 7.16 -6.58
N ASN A 47 9.92 7.62 -7.35
CA ASN A 47 9.48 6.90 -8.55
C ASN A 47 9.17 5.44 -8.23
N PHE A 48 8.45 5.23 -7.12
CA PHE A 48 8.15 3.91 -6.56
C PHE A 48 6.78 3.44 -7.07
N THR A 49 6.71 2.19 -7.51
CA THR A 49 5.45 1.61 -7.99
C THR A 49 4.47 1.51 -6.83
N ALA A 50 3.26 2.03 -7.00
CA ALA A 50 2.28 2.04 -5.93
C ALA A 50 0.85 1.97 -6.48
N TYR A 51 0.00 1.32 -5.69
CA TYR A 51 -1.43 1.17 -5.99
C TYR A 51 -2.22 1.43 -4.73
N TYR A 52 -3.52 1.74 -4.89
CA TYR A 52 -4.39 1.84 -3.73
C TYR A 52 -5.68 1.07 -3.97
N ILE A 53 -6.33 0.70 -2.87
CA ILE A 53 -7.64 0.05 -2.91
C ILE A 53 -8.56 0.75 -1.92
N GLU A 54 -9.86 0.60 -2.19
CA GLU A 54 -10.94 1.00 -1.29
C GLU A 54 -11.44 -0.29 -0.63
N ALA A 55 -11.11 -0.48 0.65
CA ALA A 55 -11.35 -1.76 1.33
C ALA A 55 -12.82 -2.20 1.28
N SER A 56 -13.76 -1.24 1.39
CA SER A 56 -15.19 -1.57 1.37
C SER A 56 -15.64 -2.14 0.05
N GLU A 57 -14.92 -1.91 -1.02
CA GLU A 57 -15.25 -2.43 -2.36
C GLU A 57 -14.67 -3.81 -2.61
N ILE A 58 -13.75 -4.29 -1.76
CA ILE A 58 -13.08 -5.56 -1.97
C ILE A 58 -13.07 -6.37 -0.66
N PRO A 59 -14.24 -6.87 -0.22
CA PRO A 59 -14.34 -7.63 1.04
C PRO A 59 -13.41 -8.83 1.10
N GLU A 60 -13.17 -9.48 -0.04
CA GLU A 60 -12.27 -10.62 -0.11
C GLU A 60 -10.86 -10.24 0.31
N ALA A 61 -10.39 -9.07 -0.14
CA ALA A 61 -9.06 -8.57 0.22
C ALA A 61 -8.98 -8.28 1.73
N VAL A 62 -10.05 -7.76 2.32
CA VAL A 62 -10.10 -7.49 3.75
C VAL A 62 -9.81 -8.75 4.55
N GLY A 63 -10.45 -9.85 4.19
CA GLY A 63 -10.23 -11.13 4.87
C GLY A 63 -8.87 -11.73 4.56
N GLN A 64 -8.51 -11.80 3.29
CA GLN A 64 -7.29 -12.47 2.85
C GLN A 64 -6.01 -11.74 3.26
N LEU A 65 -6.05 -10.41 3.30
CA LEU A 65 -4.89 -9.61 3.66
C LEU A 65 -4.95 -9.07 5.09
N SER A 66 -5.97 -9.45 5.85
CA SER A 66 -6.16 -9.03 7.24
C SER A 66 -6.17 -7.49 7.36
N LEU A 67 -7.05 -6.86 6.59
CA LEU A 67 -7.16 -5.39 6.55
C LEU A 67 -8.25 -4.92 7.51
N PHE A 68 -8.02 -5.05 8.82
CA PHE A 68 -9.04 -4.78 9.84
C PHE A 68 -9.00 -3.37 10.40
N SER A 69 -8.04 -2.56 10.00
CA SER A 69 -7.91 -1.14 10.39
C SER A 69 -7.46 -0.37 9.17
N VAL A 70 -7.85 0.88 9.07
CA VAL A 70 -7.41 1.75 7.97
C VAL A 70 -6.92 3.08 8.54
N PRO A 71 -6.01 3.76 7.86
CA PRO A 71 -5.33 3.35 6.64
C PRO A 71 -4.33 2.22 6.89
N VAL A 72 -3.99 1.49 5.84
CA VAL A 72 -2.92 0.49 5.88
C VAL A 72 -1.96 0.79 4.73
N VAL A 73 -0.67 0.70 5.00
CA VAL A 73 0.32 0.70 3.92
C VAL A 73 1.11 -0.60 4.02
N ILE A 74 1.26 -1.28 2.90
CA ILE A 74 1.97 -2.55 2.82
C ILE A 74 3.03 -2.42 1.75
N LEU A 75 4.26 -2.85 2.06
CA LEU A 75 5.32 -2.96 1.06
C LEU A 75 5.51 -4.42 0.70
N PHE A 76 5.43 -4.70 -0.59
CA PHE A 76 5.68 -6.03 -1.14
C PHE A 76 7.01 -6.03 -1.87
N TYR A 77 7.75 -7.12 -1.74
CA TYR A 77 9.02 -7.32 -2.44
C TYR A 77 9.13 -8.79 -2.84
N GLU A 78 9.29 -9.01 -4.14
CA GLU A 78 9.40 -10.36 -4.71
C GLU A 78 8.31 -11.30 -4.22
N GLY A 79 7.07 -10.83 -4.27
CA GLY A 79 5.90 -11.62 -3.93
C GLY A 79 5.59 -11.75 -2.46
N LYS A 80 6.34 -11.07 -1.59
CA LYS A 80 6.16 -11.17 -0.14
C LYS A 80 5.92 -9.83 0.50
N GLU A 81 5.07 -9.81 1.51
CA GLU A 81 4.89 -8.63 2.34
C GLU A 81 6.12 -8.51 3.24
N ILE A 82 6.80 -7.36 3.18
CA ILE A 82 8.01 -7.14 3.97
C ILE A 82 7.85 -6.05 5.03
N HIS A 83 6.80 -5.24 4.93
CA HIS A 83 6.53 -4.19 5.89
C HIS A 83 5.06 -3.82 5.83
N ARG A 84 4.48 -3.52 6.99
CA ARG A 84 3.08 -3.11 7.09
C ARG A 84 2.93 -2.14 8.23
N GLN A 85 2.13 -1.09 8.01
CA GLN A 85 1.70 -0.19 9.07
C GLN A 85 0.19 -0.01 8.95
N ALA A 86 -0.49 0.08 10.08
CA ALA A 86 -1.94 0.23 10.12
C ALA A 86 -2.34 1.33 11.09
N LYS A 87 -3.39 2.06 10.77
CA LYS A 87 -3.99 3.15 11.54
C LYS A 87 -3.14 4.41 11.57
N ILE A 88 -2.00 4.36 12.22
CA ILE A 88 -1.10 5.50 12.36
C ILE A 88 0.13 5.19 11.54
N ILE A 89 0.35 5.99 10.50
CA ILE A 89 1.47 5.76 9.58
C ILE A 89 2.66 6.60 10.03
N ASP A 90 3.76 5.91 10.30
CA ASP A 90 5.05 6.54 10.56
C ASP A 90 5.74 6.73 9.21
N PHE A 91 5.70 7.96 8.71
CA PHE A 91 6.22 8.26 7.37
C PHE A 91 7.74 8.19 7.29
N GLU A 92 8.44 8.43 8.39
CA GLU A 92 9.89 8.28 8.42
C GLU A 92 10.27 6.81 8.24
N GLU A 93 9.61 5.93 8.99
CA GLU A 93 9.84 4.49 8.89
C GLU A 93 9.50 4.00 7.50
N LEU A 94 8.36 4.44 6.95
CA LEU A 94 7.94 4.06 5.60
C LEU A 94 9.00 4.47 4.57
N ASN A 95 9.44 5.71 4.65
CA ASN A 95 10.44 6.26 3.74
C ASN A 95 11.74 5.46 3.81
N TYR A 96 12.18 5.14 5.01
CA TYR A 96 13.38 4.35 5.25
C TYR A 96 13.28 2.96 4.61
N ARG A 97 12.14 2.28 4.82
CA ARG A 97 11.90 0.95 4.25
C ARG A 97 11.89 0.99 2.72
N MET A 98 11.26 2.01 2.15
CA MET A 98 11.22 2.17 0.71
C MET A 98 12.61 2.44 0.14
N GLU A 99 13.43 3.21 0.84
CA GLU A 99 14.82 3.46 0.42
C GLU A 99 15.63 2.18 0.39
N GLN A 100 15.45 1.31 1.39
CA GLN A 100 16.13 0.03 1.42
C GLN A 100 15.78 -0.83 0.21
N ILE A 101 14.50 -0.84 -0.18
CA ILE A 101 14.05 -1.56 -1.36
C ILE A 101 14.69 -0.98 -2.62
N CYS A 102 14.72 0.34 -2.74
CA CYS A 102 15.31 1.00 -3.89
C CYS A 102 16.81 0.71 -4.03
N GLU A 103 17.52 0.56 -2.94
CA GLU A 103 18.93 0.23 -2.95
C GLU A 103 19.19 -1.20 -3.37
N ASN A 104 18.21 -2.09 -3.20
CA ASN A 104 18.34 -3.52 -3.49
C ASN A 104 17.74 -3.95 -4.83
N LYS A 105 17.37 -2.99 -5.69
CA LYS A 105 16.80 -3.37 -6.99
C LYS A 105 17.81 -3.98 -7.93
#